data_16ad7f613aa75cdcf307f6f22fe6a406
#
_entry.id   16ad7f613aa75cdcf307f6f22fe6a406
#
_cell.length_a   1.000
_cell.length_b   1.000
_cell.length_c   1.000
_cell.angle_alpha   90.00
_cell.angle_beta   90.00
_cell.angle_gamma   90.00
#
_symmetry.space_group_name_H-M   'P 1'
#
loop_
_entity.id
_entity.type
_entity.pdbx_description
1 polymer ?
#
loop_
_entity_poly.entity_id
_entity_poly.type
_entity_poly.pdbx_seq_one_letter_code
_entity_poly.pdbx_strand_id
1 'polypeptide(L)'
;MNSSEIMDLLGSVGDGPYVKNVDIVIVIETSENMSRVVDDIKNLDFSVDGFLNYLGLRDRENIKKNRYKLVWFNGTLKRKISSSQFYTVPGEETELRECLSKISTEGTGKADCVPIQALLKAMNSNFCDVGNKIYHIIVVLSNSGVYWESDEEYEKLRELLVNQWCASNRAQKILILFTPNKTPWDEIGLELDNTIRVDTDYTFYNELTIKTLKKWIARVIGYVVDW
;
A
#
# COMPACT_ATOMS: atom_id res chain seq x y z
N MET A 1 -29.21 -9.63 37.50
CA MET A 1 -28.05 -10.19 36.83
C MET A 1 -27.09 -10.68 37.90
N ASN A 2 -26.77 -11.96 37.89
CA ASN A 2 -25.82 -12.52 38.84
C ASN A 2 -24.38 -12.40 38.26
N SER A 3 -23.37 -12.64 39.12
CA SER A 3 -21.94 -12.51 38.68
C SER A 3 -21.55 -13.45 37.54
N SER A 4 -22.24 -14.59 37.40
CA SER A 4 -22.03 -15.55 36.29
C SER A 4 -22.53 -14.99 34.96
N GLU A 5 -23.74 -14.37 34.96
CA GLU A 5 -24.28 -13.73 33.74
C GLU A 5 -23.44 -12.56 33.27
N ILE A 6 -22.81 -11.82 34.20
CA ILE A 6 -21.89 -10.73 33.85
C ILE A 6 -20.58 -11.31 33.27
N MET A 7 -20.05 -12.40 33.80
CA MET A 7 -18.86 -13.06 33.31
C MET A 7 -19.09 -13.70 31.93
N ASP A 8 -20.24 -14.32 31.71
CA ASP A 8 -20.64 -14.85 30.41
C ASP A 8 -20.81 -13.75 29.37
N LEU A 9 -21.36 -12.59 29.76
CA LEU A 9 -21.47 -11.41 28.90
C LEU A 9 -20.09 -10.80 28.56
N LEU A 10 -19.19 -10.74 29.55
CA LEU A 10 -17.83 -10.25 29.36
C LEU A 10 -16.96 -11.25 28.57
N GLY A 11 -17.16 -12.57 28.78
CA GLY A 11 -16.52 -13.62 28.01
C GLY A 11 -16.97 -13.61 26.54
N SER A 12 -18.25 -13.40 26.30
CA SER A 12 -18.79 -13.29 24.92
C SER A 12 -18.37 -12.02 24.19
N VAL A 13 -17.95 -10.98 24.91
CA VAL A 13 -17.40 -9.75 24.31
C VAL A 13 -15.97 -9.99 23.78
N GLY A 14 -15.25 -11.00 24.33
CA GLY A 14 -13.91 -11.38 23.86
C GLY A 14 -13.90 -12.30 22.63
N ASP A 15 -14.96 -13.10 22.42
CA ASP A 15 -15.08 -14.11 21.36
C ASP A 15 -15.94 -13.67 20.17
N GLY A 16 -16.32 -12.41 20.07
CA GLY A 16 -16.95 -11.87 18.88
C GLY A 16 -16.04 -11.99 17.65
N PRO A 17 -16.60 -12.27 16.45
CA PRO A 17 -15.80 -12.40 15.25
C PRO A 17 -14.93 -11.15 15.08
N TYR A 18 -13.61 -11.34 15.06
CA TYR A 18 -12.65 -10.24 14.89
C TYR A 18 -12.93 -9.50 13.59
N VAL A 19 -13.32 -8.24 13.71
CA VAL A 19 -13.53 -7.37 12.55
C VAL A 19 -12.17 -6.85 12.10
N LYS A 20 -11.70 -7.35 10.98
CA LYS A 20 -10.47 -6.88 10.33
C LYS A 20 -10.81 -5.75 9.36
N ASN A 21 -10.15 -4.62 9.50
CA ASN A 21 -10.20 -3.50 8.54
C ASN A 21 -8.83 -3.37 7.89
N VAL A 22 -8.81 -3.40 6.58
CA VAL A 22 -7.57 -3.34 5.79
C VAL A 22 -7.63 -2.13 4.87
N ASP A 23 -6.70 -1.20 5.04
CA ASP A 23 -6.51 -0.06 4.16
C ASP A 23 -5.24 -0.27 3.34
N ILE A 24 -5.36 -0.20 2.04
CA ILE A 24 -4.25 -0.38 1.11
C ILE A 24 -4.08 0.90 0.30
N VAL A 25 -2.88 1.51 0.39
CA VAL A 25 -2.50 2.62 -0.48
C VAL A 25 -1.48 2.11 -1.49
N ILE A 26 -1.79 2.26 -2.77
CA ILE A 26 -0.89 1.88 -3.86
C ILE A 26 -0.26 3.15 -4.41
N VAL A 27 1.05 3.25 -4.29
CA VAL A 27 1.88 4.35 -4.80
C VAL A 27 2.49 3.89 -6.11
N ILE A 28 2.20 4.60 -7.20
CA ILE A 28 2.54 4.17 -8.55
C ILE A 28 3.32 5.26 -9.26
N GLU A 29 4.51 4.93 -9.76
CA GLU A 29 5.19 5.75 -10.74
C GLU A 29 4.49 5.63 -12.10
N THR A 30 4.26 6.75 -12.76
CA THR A 30 3.57 6.84 -14.05
C THR A 30 4.48 7.29 -15.19
N SER A 31 5.78 6.93 -15.14
CA SER A 31 6.69 7.10 -16.27
C SER A 31 6.38 6.10 -17.40
N GLU A 32 6.82 6.38 -18.61
CA GLU A 32 6.64 5.49 -19.77
C GLU A 32 7.20 4.08 -19.51
N ASN A 33 8.30 3.98 -18.76
CA ASN A 33 8.90 2.70 -18.39
C ASN A 33 7.99 1.84 -17.52
N MET A 34 7.01 2.44 -16.85
CA MET A 34 6.03 1.76 -16.00
C MET A 34 4.70 1.47 -16.70
N SER A 35 4.58 1.74 -18.00
CA SER A 35 3.32 1.61 -18.74
C SER A 35 2.67 0.23 -18.57
N ARG A 36 3.46 -0.84 -18.69
CA ARG A 36 2.97 -2.21 -18.52
C ARG A 36 2.45 -2.46 -17.10
N VAL A 37 3.16 -1.98 -16.08
CA VAL A 37 2.75 -2.13 -14.68
C VAL A 37 1.45 -1.37 -14.42
N VAL A 38 1.33 -0.15 -14.96
CA VAL A 38 0.12 0.66 -14.87
C VAL A 38 -1.06 -0.04 -15.54
N ASP A 39 -0.87 -0.62 -16.71
CA ASP A 39 -1.91 -1.36 -17.42
C ASP A 39 -2.29 -2.65 -16.67
N ASP A 40 -1.33 -3.35 -16.09
CA ASP A 40 -1.56 -4.53 -15.26
C ASP A 40 -2.39 -4.17 -14.01
N ILE A 41 -2.12 -3.02 -13.38
CA ILE A 41 -2.88 -2.54 -12.22
C ILE A 41 -4.31 -2.17 -12.60
N LYS A 42 -4.52 -1.52 -13.76
CA LYS A 42 -5.88 -1.21 -14.27
C LYS A 42 -6.74 -2.46 -14.44
N ASN A 43 -6.12 -3.58 -14.75
CA ASN A 43 -6.77 -4.88 -14.93
C ASN A 43 -6.83 -5.73 -13.67
N LEU A 44 -6.39 -5.21 -12.50
CA LEU A 44 -6.49 -5.94 -11.23
C LEU A 44 -7.96 -6.17 -10.86
N ASP A 45 -8.23 -7.39 -10.42
CA ASP A 45 -9.49 -7.71 -9.76
C ASP A 45 -9.37 -7.34 -8.28
N PHE A 46 -9.97 -6.21 -7.92
CA PHE A 46 -9.99 -5.69 -6.55
C PHE A 46 -11.14 -6.28 -5.72
N SER A 47 -11.97 -7.16 -6.30
CA SER A 47 -12.99 -7.83 -5.52
C SER A 47 -12.37 -8.62 -4.38
N VAL A 48 -13.10 -8.74 -3.28
CA VAL A 48 -12.68 -9.56 -2.14
C VAL A 48 -12.33 -10.97 -2.60
N ASP A 49 -13.13 -11.52 -3.52
CA ASP A 49 -12.88 -12.84 -4.08
C ASP A 49 -11.65 -12.90 -5.01
N GLY A 50 -11.41 -11.85 -5.78
CA GLY A 50 -10.23 -11.78 -6.67
C GLY A 50 -8.91 -11.70 -5.89
N PHE A 51 -8.87 -10.90 -4.86
CA PHE A 51 -7.68 -10.70 -4.03
C PHE A 51 -7.49 -11.81 -3.01
N LEU A 52 -8.56 -12.20 -2.31
CA LEU A 52 -8.52 -13.19 -1.24
C LEU A 52 -8.47 -14.63 -1.74
N ASN A 53 -8.99 -14.94 -2.93
CA ASN A 53 -8.85 -16.26 -3.54
C ASN A 53 -7.38 -16.64 -3.78
N TYR A 54 -6.53 -15.64 -4.04
CA TYR A 54 -5.10 -15.88 -4.17
C TYR A 54 -4.40 -16.16 -2.84
N LEU A 55 -4.99 -15.72 -1.73
CA LEU A 55 -4.40 -15.87 -0.40
C LEU A 55 -4.58 -17.26 0.19
N GLY A 56 -5.53 -18.05 -0.35
CA GLY A 56 -5.92 -19.31 0.30
C GLY A 56 -6.44 -19.10 1.72
N LEU A 57 -6.78 -17.86 2.09
CA LEU A 57 -7.23 -17.51 3.44
C LEU A 57 -8.54 -18.21 3.73
N ARG A 58 -8.51 -19.08 4.73
CA ARG A 58 -9.69 -19.79 5.25
C ARG A 58 -10.68 -18.84 5.95
N ASP A 59 -10.21 -17.66 6.40
CA ASP A 59 -10.99 -16.70 7.21
C ASP A 59 -11.51 -15.49 6.41
N ARG A 60 -12.11 -15.72 5.25
CA ARG A 60 -12.72 -14.66 4.42
C ARG A 60 -13.83 -13.91 5.15
N GLU A 61 -14.53 -14.59 6.05
CA GLU A 61 -15.72 -14.08 6.74
C GLU A 61 -15.43 -12.92 7.70
N ASN A 62 -14.16 -12.71 8.08
CA ASN A 62 -13.78 -11.74 9.09
C ASN A 62 -13.29 -10.40 8.55
N ILE A 63 -13.07 -10.26 7.22
CA ILE A 63 -12.68 -8.98 6.61
C ILE A 63 -13.95 -8.20 6.28
N LYS A 64 -14.31 -7.22 7.12
CA LYS A 64 -15.52 -6.39 6.90
C LYS A 64 -15.31 -5.20 5.99
N LYS A 65 -14.11 -4.63 5.95
CA LYS A 65 -13.80 -3.48 5.09
C LYS A 65 -12.42 -3.63 4.50
N ASN A 66 -12.37 -3.57 3.19
CA ASN A 66 -11.16 -3.48 2.41
C ASN A 66 -11.22 -2.18 1.61
N ARG A 67 -10.33 -1.22 1.91
CA ARG A 67 -10.34 0.09 1.26
C ARG A 67 -9.05 0.28 0.48
N TYR A 68 -9.17 0.81 -0.73
CA TYR A 68 -8.07 1.11 -1.61
C TYR A 68 -7.95 2.59 -1.88
N LYS A 69 -6.74 3.10 -1.88
CA LYS A 69 -6.39 4.45 -2.30
C LYS A 69 -5.23 4.39 -3.28
N LEU A 70 -5.26 5.26 -4.26
CA LEU A 70 -4.20 5.40 -5.24
C LEU A 70 -3.46 6.70 -5.00
N VAL A 71 -2.14 6.65 -5.06
CA VAL A 71 -1.25 7.80 -5.14
C VAL A 71 -0.38 7.56 -6.36
N TRP A 72 -0.38 8.49 -7.31
CA TRP A 72 0.47 8.34 -8.49
C TRP A 72 1.30 9.59 -8.72
N PHE A 73 2.48 9.38 -9.23
CA PHE A 73 3.44 10.44 -9.46
C PHE A 73 4.17 10.28 -10.78
N ASN A 74 4.58 11.41 -11.35
CA ASN A 74 5.38 11.46 -12.54
C ASN A 74 6.62 12.31 -12.27
N GLY A 75 7.79 11.83 -12.72
CA GLY A 75 9.07 12.52 -12.62
C GLY A 75 9.32 13.58 -13.68
N THR A 76 8.29 14.14 -14.29
CA THR A 76 8.44 15.28 -15.19
C THR A 76 8.72 16.56 -14.42
N LEU A 77 9.28 17.58 -15.09
CA LEU A 77 9.59 18.92 -14.56
C LEU A 77 8.41 19.59 -13.80
N LYS A 78 7.21 19.07 -13.91
CA LYS A 78 6.01 19.59 -13.22
C LYS A 78 5.75 18.95 -11.85
N ARG A 79 6.59 18.03 -11.37
CA ARG A 79 6.52 17.41 -10.03
C ARG A 79 5.08 17.08 -9.59
N LYS A 80 4.34 16.39 -10.43
CA LYS A 80 2.91 16.15 -10.18
C LYS A 80 2.69 14.90 -9.36
N ILE A 81 2.22 15.07 -8.12
CA ILE A 81 1.73 13.97 -7.29
C ILE A 81 0.21 14.11 -7.18
N SER A 82 -0.49 13.11 -7.61
CA SER A 82 -1.95 13.03 -7.53
C SER A 82 -2.37 11.92 -6.57
N SER A 83 -3.57 12.00 -6.03
CA SER A 83 -4.13 10.94 -5.20
C SER A 83 -5.65 10.89 -5.31
N SER A 84 -6.20 9.69 -5.16
CA SER A 84 -7.63 9.46 -4.99
C SER A 84 -8.07 9.65 -3.53
N GLN A 85 -9.35 9.52 -3.30
CA GLN A 85 -9.91 9.15 -1.99
C GLN A 85 -9.70 7.65 -1.74
N PHE A 86 -10.10 7.17 -0.56
CA PHE A 86 -10.27 5.74 -0.32
C PHE A 86 -11.59 5.25 -0.92
N TYR A 87 -11.55 4.09 -1.55
CA TYR A 87 -12.70 3.37 -2.09
C TYR A 87 -12.89 2.08 -1.32
N THR A 88 -14.10 1.82 -0.84
CA THR A 88 -14.46 0.59 -0.11
C THR A 88 -14.86 -0.51 -1.10
N VAL A 89 -14.22 -1.67 -1.02
CA VAL A 89 -14.53 -2.82 -1.86
C VAL A 89 -15.05 -3.97 -1.00
N PRO A 90 -16.15 -4.63 -1.38
CA PRO A 90 -17.07 -4.26 -2.46
C PRO A 90 -17.92 -3.01 -2.11
N GLY A 91 -18.40 -2.33 -3.09
CA GLY A 91 -19.31 -1.18 -2.95
C GLY A 91 -18.91 -0.04 -3.87
N GLU A 92 -17.65 0.41 -3.82
CA GLU A 92 -17.11 1.51 -4.64
C GLU A 92 -16.07 1.00 -5.65
N GLU A 93 -16.21 -0.25 -6.12
CA GLU A 93 -15.25 -0.84 -7.07
C GLU A 93 -15.31 -0.15 -8.44
N THR A 94 -16.49 0.27 -8.88
CA THR A 94 -16.67 0.99 -10.14
C THR A 94 -15.92 2.32 -10.13
N GLU A 95 -16.05 3.09 -9.07
CA GLU A 95 -15.37 4.38 -8.88
C GLU A 95 -13.86 4.21 -8.80
N LEU A 96 -13.39 3.14 -8.13
CA LEU A 96 -11.96 2.78 -8.11
C LEU A 96 -11.45 2.48 -9.53
N ARG A 97 -12.19 1.72 -10.32
CA ARG A 97 -11.84 1.41 -11.72
C ARG A 97 -11.86 2.65 -12.61
N GLU A 98 -12.82 3.54 -12.43
CA GLU A 98 -12.86 4.82 -13.14
C GLU A 98 -11.66 5.71 -12.77
N CYS A 99 -11.26 5.71 -11.50
CA CYS A 99 -10.05 6.42 -11.08
C CYS A 99 -8.79 5.84 -11.74
N LEU A 100 -8.66 4.51 -11.76
CA LEU A 100 -7.54 3.81 -12.39
C LEU A 100 -7.47 4.08 -13.89
N SER A 101 -8.60 4.12 -14.57
CA SER A 101 -8.65 4.37 -16.03
C SER A 101 -8.09 5.74 -16.42
N LYS A 102 -8.15 6.72 -15.52
CA LYS A 102 -7.63 8.10 -15.73
C LYS A 102 -6.13 8.22 -15.52
N ILE A 103 -5.47 7.20 -14.98
CA ILE A 103 -4.02 7.21 -14.80
C ILE A 103 -3.37 6.96 -16.16
N SER A 104 -2.59 7.92 -16.63
CA SER A 104 -1.80 7.81 -17.86
C SER A 104 -0.31 7.82 -17.55
N THR A 105 0.48 7.17 -18.38
CA THR A 105 1.93 7.18 -18.30
C THR A 105 2.48 8.27 -19.21
N GLU A 106 3.40 9.07 -18.66
CA GLU A 106 4.05 10.18 -19.38
C GLU A 106 5.49 10.33 -18.91
N GLY A 107 6.39 10.71 -19.81
CA GLY A 107 7.75 11.14 -19.51
C GLY A 107 8.75 10.03 -19.19
N THR A 108 10.00 10.42 -18.96
CA THR A 108 11.16 9.53 -18.99
C THR A 108 11.58 8.92 -17.64
N GLY A 109 10.81 9.08 -16.58
CA GLY A 109 11.10 8.46 -15.27
C GLY A 109 12.36 9.02 -14.56
N LYS A 110 12.87 10.18 -14.95
CA LYS A 110 13.87 10.92 -14.17
C LYS A 110 13.13 11.68 -13.07
N ALA A 111 13.13 11.15 -11.87
CA ALA A 111 12.41 11.72 -10.76
C ALA A 111 13.38 12.40 -9.78
N ASP A 112 13.23 13.70 -9.62
CA ASP A 112 13.71 14.41 -8.43
C ASP A 112 12.89 13.92 -7.22
N CYS A 113 13.30 13.91 -6.01
CA CYS A 113 12.64 13.50 -4.75
C CYS A 113 11.11 13.17 -4.73
N VAL A 114 10.44 13.21 -5.86
CA VAL A 114 9.00 12.99 -6.03
C VAL A 114 8.52 11.64 -5.49
N PRO A 115 9.27 10.53 -5.67
CA PRO A 115 8.87 9.25 -5.09
C PRO A 115 8.77 9.29 -3.57
N ILE A 116 9.71 9.95 -2.88
CA ILE A 116 9.69 10.11 -1.41
C ILE A 116 8.51 10.97 -0.98
N GLN A 117 8.26 12.07 -1.68
CA GLN A 117 7.11 12.94 -1.43
C GLN A 117 5.78 12.20 -1.69
N ALA A 118 5.72 11.33 -2.71
CA ALA A 118 4.56 10.49 -2.96
C ALA A 118 4.34 9.46 -1.84
N LEU A 119 5.41 8.86 -1.33
CA LEU A 119 5.35 7.96 -0.17
C LEU A 119 4.89 8.71 1.09
N LEU A 120 5.42 9.91 1.37
CA LEU A 120 4.94 10.77 2.46
C LEU A 120 3.45 11.09 2.31
N LYS A 121 2.99 11.40 1.10
CA LYS A 121 1.57 11.63 0.84
C LYS A 121 0.73 10.38 1.10
N ALA A 122 1.23 9.20 0.80
CA ALA A 122 0.58 7.94 1.12
C ALA A 122 0.50 7.71 2.63
N MET A 123 1.59 7.93 3.36
CA MET A 123 1.65 7.79 4.82
C MET A 123 0.71 8.76 5.55
N ASN A 124 0.49 9.94 4.99
CA ASN A 124 -0.46 10.95 5.50
C ASN A 124 -1.91 10.73 5.01
N SER A 125 -2.23 9.54 4.53
CA SER A 125 -3.60 9.22 4.12
C SER A 125 -4.52 9.11 5.33
N ASN A 126 -5.81 9.39 5.11
CA ASN A 126 -6.83 9.28 6.15
C ASN A 126 -7.23 7.79 6.34
N PHE A 127 -6.34 7.04 6.99
CA PHE A 127 -6.53 5.63 7.30
C PHE A 127 -7.64 5.42 8.32
N CYS A 128 -8.26 4.25 8.31
CA CYS A 128 -9.27 3.86 9.28
C CYS A 128 -8.63 3.45 10.60
N ASP A 129 -9.06 4.06 11.70
CA ASP A 129 -8.59 3.76 13.05
C ASP A 129 -9.60 2.98 13.88
N VAL A 130 -10.70 2.51 13.24
CA VAL A 130 -11.81 1.82 13.91
C VAL A 130 -11.76 0.34 13.59
N GLY A 131 -11.87 -0.50 14.62
CA GLY A 131 -11.92 -1.96 14.50
C GLY A 131 -11.07 -2.67 15.55
N ASN A 132 -11.19 -3.99 15.62
CA ASN A 132 -10.43 -4.80 16.57
C ASN A 132 -9.01 -5.12 16.02
N LYS A 133 -8.92 -5.34 14.71
CA LYS A 133 -7.65 -5.50 13.99
C LYS A 133 -7.63 -4.55 12.81
N ILE A 134 -6.64 -3.67 12.76
CA ILE A 134 -6.52 -2.62 11.77
C ILE A 134 -5.16 -2.78 11.08
N TYR A 135 -5.17 -2.78 9.76
CA TYR A 135 -3.98 -2.90 8.93
C TYR A 135 -3.88 -1.71 7.98
N HIS A 136 -2.74 -1.03 8.00
CA HIS A 136 -2.38 0.02 7.05
C HIS A 136 -1.26 -0.50 6.17
N ILE A 137 -1.55 -0.76 4.92
CA ILE A 137 -0.61 -1.32 3.96
C ILE A 137 -0.31 -0.27 2.91
N ILE A 138 0.97 0.00 2.68
CA ILE A 138 1.43 0.86 1.58
C ILE A 138 2.25 0.00 0.63
N VAL A 139 1.89 0.01 -0.64
CA VAL A 139 2.61 -0.68 -1.72
C VAL A 139 3.19 0.37 -2.63
N VAL A 140 4.50 0.38 -2.82
CA VAL A 140 5.21 1.29 -3.73
C VAL A 140 5.67 0.53 -4.95
N LEU A 141 5.33 1.05 -6.11
CA LEU A 141 5.73 0.54 -7.42
C LEU A 141 6.49 1.63 -8.16
N SER A 142 7.81 1.54 -8.19
CA SER A 142 8.67 2.51 -8.84
C SER A 142 9.91 1.85 -9.43
N ASN A 143 10.28 2.25 -10.64
CA ASN A 143 11.51 1.84 -11.31
C ASN A 143 12.56 2.97 -11.35
N SER A 144 12.21 4.14 -10.86
CA SER A 144 13.11 5.28 -10.83
C SER A 144 14.00 5.26 -9.60
N GLY A 145 15.28 5.55 -9.80
CA GLY A 145 16.11 6.08 -8.75
C GLY A 145 15.58 7.45 -8.33
N VAL A 146 15.98 7.91 -7.17
CA VAL A 146 15.64 9.24 -6.69
C VAL A 146 16.82 10.15 -6.87
N TYR A 147 16.56 11.34 -7.38
CA TYR A 147 17.52 12.43 -7.42
C TYR A 147 17.07 13.49 -6.40
N TRP A 148 18.00 14.04 -5.65
CA TRP A 148 17.77 15.17 -4.73
C TRP A 148 18.75 16.30 -5.04
N GLU A 149 18.29 17.52 -4.79
CA GLU A 149 19.08 18.72 -5.09
C GLU A 149 20.21 18.92 -4.06
N SER A 150 19.98 18.46 -2.80
CA SER A 150 20.98 18.51 -1.74
C SER A 150 20.80 17.39 -0.73
N ASP A 151 21.88 16.97 -0.09
CA ASP A 151 21.84 15.97 0.99
C ASP A 151 20.99 16.45 2.17
N GLU A 152 20.93 17.75 2.43
CA GLU A 152 20.11 18.34 3.48
C GLU A 152 18.61 18.17 3.20
N GLU A 153 18.17 18.35 1.95
CA GLU A 153 16.78 18.08 1.55
C GLU A 153 16.42 16.61 1.72
N TYR A 154 17.34 15.72 1.33
CA TYR A 154 17.15 14.29 1.46
C TYR A 154 17.01 13.87 2.92
N GLU A 155 17.94 14.25 3.79
CA GLU A 155 17.90 13.93 5.21
C GLU A 155 16.61 14.44 5.89
N LYS A 156 16.17 15.65 5.55
CA LYS A 156 14.91 16.20 6.05
C LYS A 156 13.68 15.38 5.62
N LEU A 157 13.64 14.94 4.36
CA LEU A 157 12.53 14.09 3.87
C LEU A 157 12.56 12.71 4.52
N ARG A 158 13.74 12.15 4.71
CA ARG A 158 13.95 10.87 5.39
C ARG A 158 13.50 10.93 6.85
N GLU A 159 13.87 11.97 7.58
CA GLU A 159 13.41 12.23 8.94
C GLU A 159 11.87 12.31 9.03
N LEU A 160 11.25 13.01 8.09
CA LEU A 160 9.80 13.10 8.00
C LEU A 160 9.15 11.73 7.74
N LEU A 161 9.74 10.89 6.88
CA LEU A 161 9.25 9.53 6.63
C LEU A 161 9.30 8.67 7.89
N VAL A 162 10.45 8.66 8.57
CA VAL A 162 10.64 7.88 9.80
C VAL A 162 9.65 8.33 10.87
N ASN A 163 9.55 9.63 11.11
CA ASN A 163 8.64 10.19 12.11
C ASN A 163 7.17 9.84 11.80
N GLN A 164 6.76 9.93 10.54
CA GLN A 164 5.40 9.61 10.14
C GLN A 164 5.10 8.11 10.21
N TRP A 165 6.07 7.27 9.83
CA TRP A 165 5.90 5.82 9.87
C TRP A 165 5.91 5.26 11.28
N CYS A 166 6.82 5.73 12.13
CA CYS A 166 6.98 5.29 13.51
C CYS A 166 5.94 5.91 14.46
N ALA A 167 5.14 6.89 13.99
CA ALA A 167 4.07 7.46 14.80
C ALA A 167 3.15 6.35 15.33
N SER A 168 3.03 6.31 16.67
CA SER A 168 2.25 5.28 17.36
C SER A 168 0.78 5.36 16.96
N ASN A 169 0.24 4.25 16.50
CA ASN A 169 -1.21 4.05 16.34
C ASN A 169 -1.55 2.59 16.64
N ARG A 170 -2.84 2.27 16.68
CA ARG A 170 -3.32 0.90 16.94
C ARG A 170 -3.19 -0.03 15.73
N ALA A 171 -2.90 0.52 14.56
CA ALA A 171 -2.84 -0.24 13.33
C ALA A 171 -1.49 -0.94 13.17
N GLN A 172 -1.54 -2.13 12.64
CA GLN A 172 -0.34 -2.79 12.12
C GLN A 172 -0.01 -2.19 10.76
N LYS A 173 1.14 -1.53 10.67
CA LYS A 173 1.63 -0.89 9.45
C LYS A 173 2.55 -1.82 8.70
N ILE A 174 2.41 -1.86 7.37
CA ILE A 174 3.24 -2.66 6.48
C ILE A 174 3.57 -1.84 5.24
N LEU A 175 4.84 -1.74 4.95
CA LEU A 175 5.37 -1.11 3.76
C LEU A 175 5.95 -2.18 2.82
N ILE A 176 5.52 -2.16 1.56
CA ILE A 176 6.03 -3.06 0.54
C ILE A 176 6.64 -2.22 -0.57
N LEU A 177 7.93 -2.38 -0.79
CA LEU A 177 8.68 -1.66 -1.78
C LEU A 177 9.00 -2.58 -2.97
N PHE A 178 8.33 -2.38 -4.09
CA PHE A 178 8.76 -2.89 -5.40
C PHE A 178 9.56 -1.79 -6.08
N THR A 179 10.84 -1.74 -5.76
CA THR A 179 11.73 -0.65 -6.16
C THR A 179 13.11 -1.19 -6.48
N PRO A 180 13.93 -0.49 -7.28
CA PRO A 180 15.30 -0.91 -7.52
C PRO A 180 16.13 -0.87 -6.23
N ASN A 181 17.11 -1.76 -6.12
CA ASN A 181 18.03 -1.81 -4.98
C ASN A 181 19.06 -0.68 -5.06
N LYS A 182 18.60 0.54 -4.88
CA LYS A 182 19.37 1.78 -4.96
C LYS A 182 18.90 2.76 -3.91
N THR A 183 19.81 3.62 -3.46
CA THR A 183 19.47 4.77 -2.62
C THR A 183 18.41 5.63 -3.31
N PRO A 184 17.35 6.03 -2.61
CA PRO A 184 17.12 5.92 -1.17
C PRO A 184 16.30 4.67 -0.76
N TRP A 185 15.86 3.84 -1.69
CA TRP A 185 14.96 2.74 -1.40
C TRP A 185 15.57 1.66 -0.49
N ASP A 186 16.87 1.41 -0.65
CA ASP A 186 17.62 0.50 0.20
C ASP A 186 17.71 1.01 1.64
N GLU A 187 17.98 2.30 1.84
CA GLU A 187 18.04 2.95 3.16
C GLU A 187 16.66 2.99 3.82
N ILE A 188 15.64 3.50 3.12
CA ILE A 188 14.25 3.53 3.59
C ILE A 188 13.77 2.14 4.00
N GLY A 189 14.11 1.12 3.20
CA GLY A 189 13.74 -0.26 3.48
C GLY A 189 14.42 -0.87 4.70
N LEU A 190 15.54 -0.31 5.16
CA LEU A 190 16.24 -0.73 6.37
C LEU A 190 15.78 0.03 7.61
N GLU A 191 15.32 1.27 7.46
CA GLU A 191 14.97 2.15 8.58
C GLU A 191 13.52 2.06 9.01
N LEU A 192 12.62 1.75 8.07
CA LEU A 192 11.21 1.68 8.39
C LEU A 192 10.82 0.27 8.82
N ASP A 193 10.35 0.13 10.04
CA ASP A 193 9.86 -1.14 10.59
C ASP A 193 8.75 -1.75 9.71
N ASN A 194 8.67 -3.08 9.70
CA ASN A 194 7.70 -3.86 8.93
C ASN A 194 7.75 -3.55 7.42
N THR A 195 8.94 -3.32 6.89
CA THR A 195 9.16 -3.09 5.47
C THR A 195 9.59 -4.37 4.76
N ILE A 196 8.91 -4.69 3.68
CA ILE A 196 9.22 -5.79 2.78
C ILE A 196 9.77 -5.20 1.49
N ARG A 197 11.00 -5.56 1.15
CA ARG A 197 11.66 -5.13 -0.08
C ARG A 197 11.59 -6.24 -1.10
N VAL A 198 11.16 -5.88 -2.29
CA VAL A 198 11.24 -6.71 -3.49
C VAL A 198 12.12 -5.96 -4.48
N ASP A 199 13.35 -6.43 -4.61
CA ASP A 199 14.30 -5.84 -5.56
C ASP A 199 13.77 -6.00 -6.99
N THR A 200 13.68 -4.89 -7.70
CA THR A 200 13.18 -4.83 -9.06
C THR A 200 14.28 -4.31 -9.96
N ASP A 201 14.99 -5.21 -10.62
CA ASP A 201 15.81 -4.81 -11.74
C ASP A 201 14.93 -4.50 -12.97
N TYR A 202 15.55 -4.03 -14.03
CA TYR A 202 14.84 -3.70 -15.27
C TYR A 202 14.05 -4.89 -15.86
N THR A 203 14.52 -6.11 -15.63
CA THR A 203 13.89 -7.33 -16.15
C THR A 203 12.63 -7.69 -15.38
N PHE A 204 12.60 -7.41 -14.07
CA PHE A 204 11.45 -7.70 -13.22
C PHE A 204 10.15 -7.03 -13.72
N TYR A 205 10.19 -5.75 -14.06
CA TYR A 205 9.00 -5.04 -14.55
C TYR A 205 8.53 -5.54 -15.92
N ASN A 206 9.43 -6.05 -16.74
CA ASN A 206 9.06 -6.70 -18.01
C ASN A 206 8.38 -8.05 -17.81
N GLU A 207 8.69 -8.73 -16.70
CA GLU A 207 8.15 -10.04 -16.34
C GLU A 207 7.01 -9.96 -15.31
N LEU A 208 6.84 -8.79 -14.66
CA LEU A 208 5.81 -8.59 -13.66
C LEU A 208 4.42 -8.68 -14.29
N THR A 209 3.84 -9.84 -14.20
CA THR A 209 2.45 -10.07 -14.59
C THR A 209 1.52 -9.71 -13.44
N ILE A 210 0.25 -9.39 -13.77
CA ILE A 210 -0.83 -9.24 -12.77
C ILE A 210 -0.81 -10.39 -11.76
N LYS A 211 -0.57 -11.62 -12.22
CA LYS A 211 -0.50 -12.81 -11.39
C LYS A 211 0.61 -12.73 -10.35
N THR A 212 1.78 -12.24 -10.74
CA THR A 212 2.93 -12.09 -9.83
C THR A 212 2.67 -11.00 -8.81
N LEU A 213 2.16 -9.84 -9.24
CA LEU A 213 1.79 -8.75 -8.36
C LEU A 213 0.72 -9.18 -7.34
N LYS A 214 -0.35 -9.82 -7.82
CA LYS A 214 -1.41 -10.38 -6.95
C LYS A 214 -0.83 -11.36 -5.94
N LYS A 215 0.04 -12.28 -6.38
CA LYS A 215 0.66 -13.28 -5.51
C LYS A 215 1.50 -12.62 -4.40
N TRP A 216 2.26 -11.57 -4.72
CA TRP A 216 3.08 -10.89 -3.73
C TRP A 216 2.25 -10.08 -2.73
N ILE A 217 1.32 -9.26 -3.21
CA ILE A 217 0.42 -8.51 -2.32
C ILE A 217 -0.38 -9.48 -1.44
N ALA A 218 -0.89 -10.55 -2.04
CA ALA A 218 -1.59 -11.61 -1.35
C ALA A 218 -0.74 -12.26 -0.27
N ARG A 219 0.48 -12.66 -0.58
CA ARG A 219 1.40 -13.28 0.38
C ARG A 219 1.67 -12.38 1.58
N VAL A 220 1.78 -11.08 1.35
CA VAL A 220 2.02 -10.12 2.43
C VAL A 220 0.78 -9.94 3.30
N ILE A 221 -0.40 -9.76 2.70
CA ILE A 221 -1.66 -9.69 3.45
C ILE A 221 -1.90 -11.01 4.20
N GLY A 222 -1.58 -12.17 3.61
CA GLY A 222 -1.64 -13.47 4.26
C GLY A 222 -0.71 -13.58 5.47
N TYR A 223 0.53 -13.11 5.35
CA TYR A 223 1.46 -13.08 6.48
C TYR A 223 0.98 -12.21 7.64
N VAL A 224 0.23 -11.15 7.34
CA VAL A 224 -0.31 -10.22 8.33
C VAL A 224 -1.60 -10.70 8.97
N VAL A 225 -2.34 -11.54 8.27
CA VAL A 225 -3.67 -11.99 8.70
C VAL A 225 -3.63 -13.26 9.54
N ASP A 226 -2.54 -14.03 9.48
CA ASP A 226 -2.38 -15.33 10.16
C ASP A 226 -1.59 -15.27 11.50
N TRP A 227 -1.31 -14.05 12.05
CA TRP A 227 -0.66 -13.87 13.37
C TRP A 227 -1.64 -13.37 14.41
#